data_f53fbe70f34d73269643663b2857db1c
#
_entry.id   f53fbe70f34d73269643663b2857db1c
#
_cell.length_a   1.000
_cell.length_b   1.000
_cell.length_c   1.000
_cell.angle_alpha   90.00
_cell.angle_beta   90.00
_cell.angle_gamma   90.00
#
_symmetry.space_group_name_H-M   'P 1'
#
loop_
_entity.id
_entity.type
_entity.pdbx_description
1 polymer ?
#
loop_
_entity_poly.entity_id
_entity_poly.type
_entity_poly.pdbx_seq_one_letter_code
_entity_poly.pdbx_strand_id
1 'polypeptide(L)'
;GAAGCQFAYRAAMRGHAVTLWEKTDHLGGQLELVAAPPGKKEFGNLPLFYQTMLNKYGVQVELNHEATVADIQSASFDAVIVATGSTPKQWDVASDIPVYQAADILAKKVIAGRNVVVIGGGTVGCETAAYLAEEGSLSPEKLFFMMTQRAESQEKIDHLLNTSRRNVTLVARNK
;
A
#
# COMPACT_ATOMS: atom_id res chain seq x y z
N GLY A 1 -1.40 8.73 -8.37
CA GLY A 1 -0.66 7.47 -8.09
C GLY A 1 0.71 7.44 -8.76
N ALA A 2 1.48 6.35 -8.54
CA ALA A 2 2.86 6.22 -9.02
C ALA A 2 3.01 6.43 -10.54
N ALA A 3 2.13 5.86 -11.36
CA ALA A 3 2.20 5.97 -12.80
C ALA A 3 2.03 7.41 -13.28
N GLY A 4 1.03 8.14 -12.77
CA GLY A 4 0.79 9.53 -13.10
C GLY A 4 1.96 10.43 -12.68
N CYS A 5 2.45 10.26 -11.44
CA CYS A 5 3.60 11.03 -10.95
C CYS A 5 4.87 10.78 -11.76
N GLN A 6 5.14 9.49 -12.09
CA GLN A 6 6.31 9.09 -12.89
C GLN A 6 6.24 9.69 -14.29
N PHE A 7 5.07 9.61 -14.94
CA PHE A 7 4.88 10.22 -16.26
C PHE A 7 5.05 11.74 -16.20
N ALA A 8 4.38 12.40 -15.26
CA ALA A 8 4.32 13.86 -15.17
C ALA A 8 5.72 14.48 -15.06
N TYR A 9 6.55 14.06 -14.11
CA TYR A 9 7.87 14.66 -13.99
C TYR A 9 8.80 14.29 -15.15
N ARG A 10 8.65 13.08 -15.75
CA ARG A 10 9.44 12.68 -16.91
C ARG A 10 9.08 13.49 -18.17
N ALA A 11 7.81 13.78 -18.37
CA ALA A 11 7.35 14.65 -19.46
C ALA A 11 7.86 16.09 -19.24
N ALA A 12 7.73 16.62 -18.03
CA ALA A 12 8.24 17.94 -17.69
C ALA A 12 9.77 18.06 -17.88
N MET A 13 10.54 17.02 -17.51
CA MET A 13 11.99 16.95 -17.81
C MET A 13 12.32 17.08 -19.32
N ARG A 14 11.39 16.70 -20.18
CA ARG A 14 11.53 16.79 -21.65
C ARG A 14 11.01 18.10 -22.24
N GLY A 15 10.59 19.04 -21.38
CA GLY A 15 10.13 20.37 -21.78
C GLY A 15 8.64 20.50 -22.03
N HIS A 16 7.84 19.50 -21.68
CA HIS A 16 6.37 19.62 -21.74
C HIS A 16 5.83 20.40 -20.56
N ALA A 17 4.83 21.26 -20.78
CA ALA A 17 4.01 21.82 -19.71
C ALA A 17 3.03 20.75 -19.23
N VAL A 18 3.10 20.39 -17.95
CA VAL A 18 2.33 19.26 -17.42
C VAL A 18 1.49 19.69 -16.22
N THR A 19 0.21 19.34 -16.24
CA THR A 19 -0.70 19.43 -15.10
C THR A 19 -1.05 18.02 -14.64
N LEU A 20 -0.94 17.75 -13.34
CA LEU A 20 -1.30 16.50 -12.70
C LEU A 20 -2.50 16.69 -11.78
N TRP A 21 -3.61 16.04 -12.09
CA TRP A 21 -4.78 16.00 -11.24
C TRP A 21 -4.78 14.73 -10.37
N GLU A 22 -5.00 14.90 -9.10
CA GLU A 22 -5.11 13.81 -8.13
C GLU A 22 -6.36 13.99 -7.27
N LYS A 23 -7.21 12.99 -7.23
CA LYS A 23 -8.49 13.05 -6.52
C LYS A 23 -8.38 13.10 -5.00
N THR A 24 -7.25 12.63 -4.45
CA THR A 24 -6.98 12.63 -3.01
C THR A 24 -6.20 13.88 -2.60
N ASP A 25 -6.06 14.09 -1.32
CA ASP A 25 -5.30 15.19 -0.72
C ASP A 25 -3.78 14.95 -0.72
N HIS A 26 -3.33 13.81 -1.24
CA HIS A 26 -1.90 13.42 -1.26
C HIS A 26 -1.52 12.63 -2.51
N LEU A 27 -0.23 12.67 -2.84
CA LEU A 27 0.35 11.92 -3.94
C LEU A 27 0.69 10.49 -3.53
N GLY A 28 0.76 9.58 -4.51
CA GLY A 28 1.24 8.21 -4.29
C GLY A 28 0.20 7.13 -4.57
N GLY A 29 -1.09 7.43 -4.41
CA GLY A 29 -2.16 6.46 -4.64
C GLY A 29 -1.98 5.20 -3.79
N GLN A 30 -1.82 4.03 -4.42
CA GLN A 30 -1.70 2.74 -3.70
C GLN A 30 -0.31 2.45 -3.12
N LEU A 31 0.66 3.36 -3.18
CA LEU A 31 2.03 3.10 -2.68
C LEU A 31 2.08 2.80 -1.19
N GLU A 32 1.20 3.39 -0.40
CA GLU A 32 1.10 3.07 1.03
C GLU A 32 0.69 1.62 1.28
N LEU A 33 -0.25 1.11 0.47
CA LEU A 33 -0.68 -0.30 0.53
C LEU A 33 0.45 -1.23 0.11
N VAL A 34 1.22 -0.84 -0.92
CA VAL A 34 2.39 -1.60 -1.40
C VAL A 34 3.50 -1.61 -0.36
N ALA A 35 3.66 -0.55 0.42
CA ALA A 35 4.68 -0.44 1.47
C ALA A 35 4.34 -1.20 2.76
N ALA A 36 3.06 -1.57 2.97
CA ALA A 36 2.61 -2.20 4.21
C ALA A 36 3.15 -3.62 4.45
N PRO A 37 3.23 -4.52 3.43
CA PRO A 37 3.77 -5.86 3.61
C PRO A 37 5.25 -5.87 4.02
N PRO A 38 5.71 -6.94 4.69
CA PRO A 38 7.10 -7.10 5.09
C PRO A 38 8.09 -6.93 3.94
N GLY A 39 9.23 -6.29 4.23
CA GLY A 39 10.31 -6.08 3.26
C GLY A 39 10.04 -5.00 2.20
N LYS A 40 8.90 -4.31 2.25
CA LYS A 40 8.49 -3.33 1.23
C LYS A 40 8.41 -1.87 1.72
N LYS A 41 8.86 -1.58 2.93
CA LYS A 41 8.78 -0.24 3.55
C LYS A 41 9.39 0.87 2.69
N GLU A 42 10.40 0.56 1.89
CA GLU A 42 11.08 1.49 0.97
C GLU A 42 10.11 2.15 -0.03
N PHE A 43 9.05 1.46 -0.45
CA PHE A 43 8.03 2.03 -1.34
C PHE A 43 7.31 3.23 -0.71
N GLY A 44 7.27 3.31 0.61
CA GLY A 44 6.71 4.46 1.35
C GLY A 44 7.48 5.77 1.15
N ASN A 45 8.71 5.73 0.63
CA ASN A 45 9.50 6.92 0.31
C ASN A 45 9.18 7.51 -1.07
N LEU A 46 8.52 6.75 -1.95
CA LEU A 46 8.23 7.20 -3.32
C LEU A 46 7.30 8.43 -3.40
N PRO A 47 6.27 8.59 -2.56
CA PRO A 47 5.45 9.81 -2.60
C PRO A 47 6.27 11.07 -2.38
N LEU A 48 7.20 11.08 -1.41
CA LEU A 48 8.09 12.20 -1.17
C LEU A 48 9.06 12.44 -2.33
N PHE A 49 9.62 11.38 -2.91
CA PHE A 49 10.43 11.48 -4.11
C PHE A 49 9.65 12.13 -5.26
N TYR A 50 8.40 11.67 -5.53
CA TYR A 50 7.59 12.24 -6.58
C TYR A 50 7.25 13.71 -6.31
N GLN A 51 6.88 14.07 -5.11
CA GLN A 51 6.62 15.46 -4.74
C GLN A 51 7.84 16.35 -5.03
N THR A 52 9.03 15.89 -4.67
CA THR A 52 10.28 16.60 -4.93
C THR A 52 10.55 16.75 -6.43
N MET A 53 10.35 15.68 -7.21
CA MET A 53 10.60 15.71 -8.65
C MET A 53 9.59 16.54 -9.42
N LEU A 54 8.31 16.47 -9.05
CA LEU A 54 7.25 17.27 -9.66
C LEU A 54 7.50 18.76 -9.43
N ASN A 55 7.84 19.14 -8.19
CA ASN A 55 8.20 20.52 -7.85
C ASN A 55 9.45 21.00 -8.62
N LYS A 56 10.49 20.17 -8.63
CA LYS A 56 11.76 20.49 -9.31
C LYS A 56 11.58 20.81 -10.80
N TYR A 57 10.68 20.11 -11.47
CA TYR A 57 10.43 20.28 -12.91
C TYR A 57 9.19 21.12 -13.22
N GLY A 58 8.62 21.81 -12.25
CA GLY A 58 7.55 22.77 -12.44
C GLY A 58 6.22 22.15 -12.89
N VAL A 59 5.94 20.92 -12.52
CA VAL A 59 4.64 20.29 -12.78
C VAL A 59 3.57 20.97 -11.92
N GLN A 60 2.48 21.39 -12.53
CA GLN A 60 1.32 21.91 -11.81
C GLN A 60 0.55 20.72 -11.20
N VAL A 61 0.48 20.67 -9.88
CA VAL A 61 -0.21 19.58 -9.16
C VAL A 61 -1.47 20.14 -8.50
N GLU A 62 -2.61 19.54 -8.83
CA GLU A 62 -3.91 19.87 -8.26
C GLU A 62 -4.42 18.65 -7.47
N LEU A 63 -4.36 18.73 -6.16
CA LEU A 63 -4.89 17.73 -5.23
C LEU A 63 -6.38 17.98 -4.98
N ASN A 64 -7.09 16.96 -4.47
CA ASN A 64 -8.55 17.00 -4.27
C ASN A 64 -9.33 17.30 -5.57
N HIS A 65 -8.74 16.96 -6.72
CA HIS A 65 -9.31 17.19 -8.03
C HIS A 65 -9.62 15.82 -8.70
N GLU A 66 -10.87 15.40 -8.66
CA GLU A 66 -11.34 14.24 -9.41
C GLU A 66 -11.65 14.69 -10.85
N ALA A 67 -10.84 14.20 -11.79
CA ALA A 67 -10.99 14.54 -13.20
C ALA A 67 -12.30 14.00 -13.79
N THR A 68 -13.11 14.88 -14.37
CA THR A 68 -14.31 14.53 -15.12
C THR A 68 -14.09 14.67 -16.63
N VAL A 69 -14.96 14.05 -17.40
CA VAL A 69 -14.95 14.21 -18.88
C VAL A 69 -15.15 15.67 -19.26
N ALA A 70 -16.01 16.41 -18.53
CA ALA A 70 -16.27 17.81 -18.78
C ALA A 70 -15.02 18.68 -18.53
N ASP A 71 -14.25 18.40 -17.44
CA ASP A 71 -13.01 19.11 -17.15
C ASP A 71 -11.98 18.92 -18.28
N ILE A 72 -11.83 17.66 -18.74
CA ILE A 72 -10.90 17.32 -19.82
C ILE A 72 -11.29 17.99 -21.14
N GLN A 73 -12.59 18.02 -21.47
CA GLN A 73 -13.08 18.63 -22.70
C GLN A 73 -13.00 20.16 -22.69
N SER A 74 -13.16 20.79 -21.52
CA SER A 74 -13.05 22.24 -21.37
C SER A 74 -11.60 22.73 -21.35
N ALA A 75 -10.66 21.87 -20.97
CA ALA A 75 -9.24 22.17 -20.94
C ALA A 75 -8.62 21.91 -22.31
N SER A 76 -7.93 22.91 -22.86
CA SER A 76 -7.25 22.82 -24.17
C SER A 76 -5.91 22.08 -24.03
N PHE A 77 -5.93 20.80 -23.67
CA PHE A 77 -4.72 19.98 -23.60
C PHE A 77 -4.39 19.34 -24.95
N ASP A 78 -3.11 19.31 -25.33
CA ASP A 78 -2.64 18.57 -26.51
C ASP A 78 -2.74 17.04 -26.33
N ALA A 79 -2.58 16.56 -25.11
CA ALA A 79 -2.66 15.15 -24.77
C ALA A 79 -3.14 14.93 -23.33
N VAL A 80 -3.89 13.86 -23.12
CA VAL A 80 -4.37 13.42 -21.82
C VAL A 80 -3.85 12.01 -21.53
N ILE A 81 -3.23 11.85 -20.35
CA ILE A 81 -2.69 10.56 -19.89
C ILE A 81 -3.57 10.04 -18.77
N VAL A 82 -4.24 8.94 -19.03
CA VAL A 82 -5.10 8.28 -18.04
C VAL A 82 -4.25 7.37 -17.16
N ALA A 83 -4.09 7.78 -15.90
CA ALA A 83 -3.32 7.05 -14.87
C ALA A 83 -4.13 6.87 -13.57
N THR A 84 -5.43 6.64 -13.70
CA THR A 84 -6.40 6.58 -12.60
C THR A 84 -6.29 5.33 -11.73
N GLY A 85 -5.43 4.38 -12.13
CA GLY A 85 -5.19 3.16 -11.37
C GLY A 85 -6.32 2.14 -11.48
N SER A 86 -6.48 1.32 -10.45
CA SER A 86 -7.51 0.29 -10.37
C SER A 86 -8.12 0.23 -8.97
N THR A 87 -9.35 -0.23 -8.91
CA THR A 87 -10.04 -0.53 -7.65
C THR A 87 -10.09 -2.04 -7.43
N PRO A 88 -10.01 -2.52 -6.17
CA PRO A 88 -10.19 -3.93 -5.87
C PRO A 88 -11.54 -4.42 -6.39
N LYS A 89 -11.54 -5.58 -7.03
CA LYS A 89 -12.80 -6.23 -7.43
C LYS A 89 -13.55 -6.66 -6.17
N GLN A 90 -14.77 -6.21 -6.05
CA GLN A 90 -15.66 -6.65 -4.97
C GLN A 90 -16.03 -8.11 -5.22
N TRP A 91 -15.96 -8.92 -4.18
CA TRP A 91 -16.40 -10.30 -4.20
C TRP A 91 -17.44 -10.49 -3.11
N ASP A 92 -18.64 -10.77 -3.52
CA ASP A 92 -19.77 -11.01 -2.64
C ASP A 92 -19.69 -12.46 -2.12
N VAL A 93 -19.30 -12.60 -0.87
CA VAL A 93 -19.22 -13.88 -0.18
C VAL A 93 -20.30 -13.89 0.89
N ALA A 94 -21.27 -14.80 0.74
CA ALA A 94 -22.22 -15.07 1.81
C ALA A 94 -21.44 -15.67 3.01
N SER A 95 -21.43 -14.97 4.13
CA SER A 95 -20.66 -15.38 5.30
C SER A 95 -21.27 -14.85 6.60
N ASP A 96 -21.29 -15.69 7.62
CA ASP A 96 -21.70 -15.31 8.98
C ASP A 96 -20.58 -14.58 9.76
N ILE A 97 -19.37 -14.52 9.19
CA ILE A 97 -18.22 -13.81 9.75
C ILE A 97 -17.86 -12.59 8.89
N PRO A 98 -17.23 -11.55 9.47
CA PRO A 98 -16.81 -10.38 8.71
C PRO A 98 -15.85 -10.73 7.57
N VAL A 99 -16.12 -10.20 6.38
CA VAL A 99 -15.27 -10.32 5.20
C VAL A 99 -14.72 -8.93 4.85
N TYR A 100 -13.41 -8.84 4.70
CA TYR A 100 -12.70 -7.60 4.44
C TYR A 100 -11.87 -7.68 3.17
N GLN A 101 -11.71 -6.55 2.49
CA GLN A 101 -10.74 -6.43 1.40
C GLN A 101 -9.31 -6.37 1.96
N ALA A 102 -8.36 -6.99 1.24
CA ALA A 102 -6.94 -6.92 1.60
C ALA A 102 -6.45 -5.46 1.73
N ALA A 103 -6.95 -4.57 0.87
CA ALA A 103 -6.62 -3.15 0.92
C ALA A 103 -6.99 -2.49 2.25
N ASP A 104 -8.14 -2.85 2.86
CA ASP A 104 -8.57 -2.27 4.13
C ASP A 104 -7.72 -2.78 5.31
N ILE A 105 -7.28 -4.03 5.24
CA ILE A 105 -6.32 -4.61 6.20
C ILE A 105 -4.96 -3.90 6.09
N LEU A 106 -4.41 -3.78 4.88
CA LEU A 106 -3.10 -3.15 4.64
C LEU A 106 -3.12 -1.64 4.96
N ALA A 107 -4.25 -0.97 4.72
CA ALA A 107 -4.47 0.42 5.11
C ALA A 107 -4.76 0.61 6.61
N LYS A 108 -4.82 -0.47 7.40
CA LYS A 108 -5.16 -0.45 8.83
C LYS A 108 -6.53 0.16 9.15
N LYS A 109 -7.45 0.16 8.18
CA LYS A 109 -8.83 0.61 8.38
C LYS A 109 -9.63 -0.36 9.24
N VAL A 110 -9.26 -1.64 9.20
CA VAL A 110 -9.87 -2.71 10.00
C VAL A 110 -8.78 -3.54 10.68
N ILE A 111 -9.12 -4.07 11.84
CA ILE A 111 -8.23 -4.95 12.63
C ILE A 111 -8.74 -6.37 12.49
N ALA A 112 -7.89 -7.24 11.94
CA ALA A 112 -8.21 -8.66 11.83
C ALA A 112 -8.21 -9.35 13.21
N GLY A 113 -9.08 -10.33 13.37
CA GLY A 113 -9.14 -11.19 14.55
C GLY A 113 -7.93 -12.12 14.67
N ARG A 114 -8.00 -13.07 15.64
CA ARG A 114 -6.92 -14.03 15.87
C ARG A 114 -6.84 -15.10 14.78
N ASN A 115 -7.97 -15.61 14.34
CA ASN A 115 -8.02 -16.63 13.28
C ASN A 115 -8.47 -15.96 11.98
N VAL A 116 -7.62 -16.00 10.97
CA VAL A 116 -7.84 -15.32 9.70
C VAL A 116 -7.66 -16.28 8.54
N VAL A 117 -8.60 -16.26 7.62
CA VAL A 117 -8.47 -16.93 6.32
C VAL A 117 -8.27 -15.88 5.25
N VAL A 118 -7.18 -15.99 4.49
CA VAL A 118 -6.91 -15.17 3.32
C VAL A 118 -7.26 -15.97 2.08
N ILE A 119 -8.18 -15.46 1.28
CA ILE A 119 -8.65 -16.13 0.07
C ILE A 119 -7.99 -15.50 -1.16
N GLY A 120 -7.17 -16.26 -1.85
CA GLY A 120 -6.46 -15.86 -3.05
C GLY A 120 -4.94 -16.00 -2.91
N GLY A 121 -4.32 -16.90 -3.68
CA GLY A 121 -2.88 -17.19 -3.68
C GLY A 121 -2.07 -16.34 -4.66
N GLY A 122 -2.59 -15.20 -5.11
CA GLY A 122 -1.83 -14.22 -5.89
C GLY A 122 -0.91 -13.35 -5.02
N THR A 123 -0.16 -12.46 -5.64
CA THR A 123 0.79 -11.57 -4.93
C THR A 123 0.15 -10.85 -3.75
N VAL A 124 -1.00 -10.20 -3.95
CA VAL A 124 -1.69 -9.46 -2.88
C VAL A 124 -2.10 -10.38 -1.72
N GLY A 125 -2.63 -11.57 -2.03
CA GLY A 125 -3.04 -12.52 -0.97
C GLY A 125 -1.86 -13.05 -0.18
N CYS A 126 -0.78 -13.44 -0.84
CA CYS A 126 0.44 -13.90 -0.17
C CYS A 126 1.05 -12.80 0.71
N GLU A 127 1.12 -11.57 0.20
CA GLU A 127 1.65 -10.42 0.93
C GLU A 127 0.76 -10.04 2.12
N THR A 128 -0.56 -10.08 1.95
CA THR A 128 -1.50 -9.83 3.05
C THR A 128 -1.41 -10.91 4.12
N ALA A 129 -1.27 -12.18 3.72
CA ALA A 129 -1.07 -13.27 4.67
C ALA A 129 0.23 -13.12 5.46
N ALA A 130 1.34 -12.77 4.80
CA ALA A 130 2.62 -12.49 5.43
C ALA A 130 2.51 -11.29 6.39
N TYR A 131 1.89 -10.20 5.96
CA TYR A 131 1.65 -9.02 6.80
C TYR A 131 0.89 -9.37 8.08
N LEU A 132 -0.20 -10.14 7.97
CA LEU A 132 -1.02 -10.57 9.11
C LEU A 132 -0.27 -11.53 10.05
N ALA A 133 0.57 -12.41 9.50
CA ALA A 133 1.36 -13.37 10.29
C ALA A 133 2.49 -12.66 11.07
N GLU A 134 3.12 -11.63 10.46
CA GLU A 134 4.17 -10.86 11.13
C GLU A 134 3.64 -9.80 12.09
N GLU A 135 2.39 -9.39 11.96
CA GLU A 135 1.82 -8.37 12.84
C GLU A 135 1.79 -8.82 14.30
N GLY A 136 2.58 -8.14 15.12
CA GLY A 136 2.76 -8.47 16.55
C GLY A 136 3.78 -9.56 16.82
N SER A 137 4.51 -10.06 15.81
CA SER A 137 5.68 -10.89 15.99
C SER A 137 6.89 -10.07 16.46
N LEU A 138 7.89 -10.77 16.99
CA LEU A 138 9.14 -10.15 17.43
C LEU A 138 10.03 -9.88 16.21
N SER A 139 10.27 -8.58 15.90
CA SER A 139 11.20 -8.25 14.81
C SER A 139 12.65 -8.56 15.18
N PRO A 140 13.54 -8.79 14.18
CA PRO A 140 14.96 -9.01 14.44
C PRO A 140 15.61 -7.91 15.30
N GLU A 141 15.24 -6.66 15.08
CA GLU A 141 15.79 -5.52 15.84
C GLU A 141 15.31 -5.53 17.30
N LYS A 142 14.04 -5.85 17.53
CA LYS A 142 13.50 -6.01 18.90
C LYS A 142 14.14 -7.19 19.61
N LEU A 143 14.30 -8.30 18.92
CA LEU A 143 14.99 -9.48 19.45
C LEU A 143 16.44 -9.13 19.83
N PHE A 144 17.17 -8.51 18.92
CA PHE A 144 18.54 -8.05 19.16
C PHE A 144 18.63 -7.14 20.39
N PHE A 145 17.73 -6.15 20.48
CA PHE A 145 17.64 -5.26 21.64
C PHE A 145 17.38 -6.03 22.95
N MET A 146 16.37 -6.90 22.95
CA MET A 146 16.02 -7.68 24.15
C MET A 146 17.18 -8.55 24.63
N MET A 147 17.91 -9.19 23.71
CA MET A 147 19.05 -10.03 24.05
C MET A 147 20.27 -9.23 24.52
N THR A 148 20.62 -8.15 23.82
CA THR A 148 21.82 -7.36 24.12
C THR A 148 21.67 -6.51 25.36
N GLN A 149 20.48 -5.94 25.57
CA GLN A 149 20.19 -5.12 26.75
C GLN A 149 19.65 -5.91 27.94
N ARG A 150 19.45 -7.22 27.78
CA ARG A 150 18.83 -8.10 28.80
C ARG A 150 17.50 -7.53 29.31
N ALA A 151 16.73 -6.93 28.36
CA ALA A 151 15.47 -6.26 28.68
C ALA A 151 14.36 -7.23 29.11
N GLU A 152 14.48 -8.50 28.75
CA GLU A 152 13.53 -9.57 29.10
C GLU A 152 14.27 -10.88 29.44
N SER A 153 13.60 -11.78 30.14
CA SER A 153 14.13 -13.12 30.39
C SER A 153 14.20 -13.98 29.13
N GLN A 154 15.14 -14.93 29.07
CA GLN A 154 15.26 -15.83 27.93
C GLN A 154 13.96 -16.64 27.71
N GLU A 155 13.31 -17.09 28.77
CA GLU A 155 12.03 -17.80 28.70
C GLU A 155 10.95 -16.98 28.02
N LYS A 156 10.87 -15.67 28.32
CA LYS A 156 9.91 -14.76 27.69
C LYS A 156 10.24 -14.49 26.23
N ILE A 157 11.52 -14.37 25.91
CA ILE A 157 11.98 -14.24 24.51
C ILE A 157 11.60 -15.49 23.72
N ASP A 158 11.86 -16.67 24.25
CA ASP A 158 11.52 -17.95 23.61
C ASP A 158 10.00 -18.09 23.42
N HIS A 159 9.22 -17.70 24.42
CA HIS A 159 7.76 -17.67 24.31
C HIS A 159 7.31 -16.73 23.17
N LEU A 160 7.84 -15.51 23.11
CA LEU A 160 7.49 -14.53 22.07
C LEU A 160 7.89 -14.97 20.66
N LEU A 161 9.01 -15.71 20.52
CA LEU A 161 9.45 -16.27 19.24
C LEU A 161 8.57 -17.41 18.75
N ASN A 162 8.03 -18.20 19.69
CA ASN A 162 7.25 -19.40 19.37
C ASN A 162 5.72 -19.16 19.40
N THR A 163 5.28 -17.95 19.75
CA THR A 163 3.85 -17.64 19.86
C THR A 163 3.43 -16.66 18.77
N SER A 164 2.61 -17.11 17.84
CA SER A 164 1.97 -16.22 16.85
C SER A 164 0.79 -15.48 17.47
N ARG A 165 0.68 -14.19 17.19
CA ARG A 165 -0.50 -13.40 17.56
C ARG A 165 -1.75 -13.81 16.78
N ARG A 166 -1.56 -14.28 15.55
CA ARG A 166 -2.64 -14.72 14.65
C ARG A 166 -2.35 -16.08 14.02
N ASN A 167 -3.41 -16.81 13.80
CA ASN A 167 -3.41 -18.02 12.98
C ASN A 167 -3.89 -17.61 11.59
N VAL A 168 -2.99 -17.60 10.62
CA VAL A 168 -3.30 -17.18 9.25
C VAL A 168 -3.32 -18.40 8.34
N THR A 169 -4.44 -18.63 7.66
CA THR A 169 -4.59 -19.66 6.66
C THR A 169 -4.75 -19.03 5.29
N LEU A 170 -3.86 -19.34 4.34
CA LEU A 170 -3.97 -18.92 2.95
C LEU A 170 -4.63 -20.01 2.11
N VAL A 171 -5.72 -19.66 1.43
CA VAL A 171 -6.46 -20.55 0.55
C VAL A 171 -6.28 -20.09 -0.90
N ALA A 172 -5.82 -20.98 -1.75
CA ALA A 172 -5.65 -20.73 -3.19
C ALA A 172 -6.32 -21.85 -3.99
N ARG A 173 -6.78 -21.52 -5.21
CA ARG A 173 -7.25 -22.54 -6.15
C ARG A 173 -6.04 -23.32 -6.68
N ASN A 174 -6.14 -24.64 -6.71
CA ASN A 174 -5.21 -25.43 -7.49
C ASN A 174 -5.40 -25.10 -8.98
N LYS A 175 -4.29 -24.96 -9.70
CA LYS A 175 -4.31 -24.87 -11.16
C LYS A 175 -4.48 -26.26 -11.75
#